data_66148f25573a923fab538ee7ff2c2a2c
#
_entry.id   66148f25573a923fab538ee7ff2c2a2c
#
_cell.length_a   1.000
_cell.length_b   1.000
_cell.length_c   1.000
_cell.angle_alpha   90.00
_cell.angle_beta   90.00
_cell.angle_gamma   90.00
#
_symmetry.space_group_name_H-M   'P 1'
#
loop_
_entity.id
_entity.type
_entity.pdbx_description
1 polymer ?
#
loop_
_entity_poly.entity_id
_entity_poly.type
_entity_poly.pdbx_seq_one_letter_code
_entity_poly.pdbx_strand_id
1 'polypeptide(L)'
;MLSWRARIAGGLIAVLVVACQATVGAPTQGARETEGTAPLPPAAVIPTPDAQTDQALVALARKKIRHIVFLVKENRTFDTLFGRFPGADGVTEGFTCDGAVVPLARAEDDSPGAAHSFQSGIVAINGGRMNCFDQLDSGHNLEGYIQYHPDQIPNYWAYAQTFTLADRFFSSSYGPTAVEHYWIIASQSDRFVDNERPLESQGGEGKIGDYCDDPLERAWSFPHFTDEEEREIYRLEEVPDVKAIRATWVERWPCHDIRILPDLLEEAGISWKYYTGPSPYLTVIRGIPHVRYGPMWDKVRSWEEFVPDVEAGALPSVTWLVPPAEVSDHPGYGALCDGENWTVRQLNAIMQSPEWKHTAVVLTWDDFGGFYDHVPPPHLDIYGYGPRVPAIVISPWSKPGAIFSETADFSSVLKLIETVFDLPALTERDANANDLLTAFDFEQQPNPPLVLEERECPPTDAVFQAGP
;
A
#
# COMPACT_ATOMS: atom_id res chain seq x y z
N MET A 1 12.10 -6.75 -68.89
CA MET A 1 11.36 -7.64 -69.83
C MET A 1 10.27 -8.28 -69.01
N LEU A 2 9.19 -8.11 -69.26
CA LEU A 2 7.93 -8.11 -69.89
C LEU A 2 6.83 -7.51 -69.01
N SER A 3 6.20 -6.51 -69.58
CA SER A 3 4.94 -5.92 -69.16
C SER A 3 3.75 -6.81 -69.52
N TRP A 4 2.67 -6.76 -68.73
CA TRP A 4 1.33 -7.00 -69.31
C TRP A 4 0.29 -6.07 -68.68
N ARG A 5 -0.29 -5.25 -69.59
CA ARG A 5 -1.53 -4.50 -69.41
C ARG A 5 -2.69 -5.31 -70.04
N ALA A 6 -3.87 -5.20 -69.45
CA ALA A 6 -5.17 -5.17 -70.11
C ALA A 6 -6.26 -5.47 -69.10
N ARG A 7 -7.49 -5.01 -69.15
CA ARG A 7 -8.29 -4.02 -69.87
C ARG A 7 -9.62 -3.97 -69.10
N ILE A 8 -10.19 -2.80 -69.09
CA ILE A 8 -11.49 -2.41 -68.57
C ILE A 8 -12.61 -3.07 -69.40
N ALA A 9 -13.69 -3.52 -68.73
CA ALA A 9 -15.01 -3.69 -69.34
C ALA A 9 -16.07 -3.21 -68.35
N GLY A 10 -16.78 -2.18 -68.74
CA GLY A 10 -17.90 -1.61 -68.03
C GLY A 10 -19.18 -2.38 -68.23
N GLY A 11 -20.01 -2.42 -67.24
CA GLY A 11 -21.39 -2.87 -67.30
C GLY A 11 -22.28 -1.93 -66.55
N LEU A 12 -23.07 -1.14 -67.25
CA LEU A 12 -24.17 -0.36 -66.71
C LEU A 12 -25.32 -1.30 -66.37
N ILE A 13 -25.77 -1.27 -65.16
CA ILE A 13 -27.04 -1.83 -64.74
C ILE A 13 -27.92 -0.67 -64.26
N ALA A 14 -28.98 -0.41 -65.03
CA ALA A 14 -30.03 0.53 -64.69
C ALA A 14 -30.93 -0.10 -63.61
N VAL A 15 -31.11 0.54 -62.47
CA VAL A 15 -32.08 0.15 -61.45
C VAL A 15 -33.27 1.12 -61.52
N LEU A 16 -34.44 0.57 -61.79
CA LEU A 16 -35.74 1.26 -61.72
C LEU A 16 -36.03 1.70 -60.27
N VAL A 17 -36.30 2.97 -60.06
CA VAL A 17 -36.82 3.53 -58.83
C VAL A 17 -38.36 3.48 -58.91
N VAL A 18 -38.97 2.60 -58.08
CA VAL A 18 -40.42 2.65 -57.81
C VAL A 18 -40.62 3.52 -56.56
N ALA A 19 -41.25 4.66 -56.75
CA ALA A 19 -41.63 5.56 -55.67
C ALA A 19 -42.93 5.08 -55.02
N CYS A 20 -42.87 4.55 -53.78
CA CYS A 20 -44.02 4.45 -52.89
C CYS A 20 -44.07 5.69 -52.01
N GLN A 21 -45.04 6.53 -52.15
CA GLN A 21 -45.38 7.58 -51.22
C GLN A 21 -46.10 7.00 -50.03
N ALA A 22 -45.42 6.93 -48.88
CA ALA A 22 -46.03 6.71 -47.57
C ALA A 22 -46.08 8.06 -46.83
N THR A 23 -47.25 8.47 -46.44
CA THR A 23 -47.51 9.62 -45.59
C THR A 23 -46.96 9.35 -44.19
N VAL A 24 -45.90 10.05 -43.80
CA VAL A 24 -45.32 9.96 -42.48
C VAL A 24 -45.97 11.02 -41.59
N GLY A 25 -46.73 10.55 -40.58
CA GLY A 25 -47.14 11.38 -39.47
C GLY A 25 -45.93 11.81 -38.65
N ALA A 26 -45.88 13.07 -38.24
CA ALA A 26 -44.82 13.64 -37.42
C ALA A 26 -44.71 12.91 -36.07
N PRO A 27 -43.51 12.48 -35.62
CA PRO A 27 -43.33 12.00 -34.28
C PRO A 27 -43.32 13.18 -33.32
N THR A 28 -44.19 13.12 -32.30
CA THR A 28 -44.11 13.95 -31.10
C THR A 28 -42.76 13.75 -30.46
N GLN A 29 -42.02 14.83 -30.22
CA GLN A 29 -40.81 14.86 -29.43
C GLN A 29 -41.15 14.41 -28.00
N GLY A 30 -40.93 13.15 -27.68
CA GLY A 30 -40.77 12.71 -26.34
C GLY A 30 -39.48 13.30 -25.76
N ALA A 31 -39.61 14.13 -24.74
CA ALA A 31 -38.48 14.58 -23.95
C ALA A 31 -37.70 13.36 -23.49
N ARG A 32 -36.43 13.19 -23.90
CA ARG A 32 -35.48 12.32 -23.22
C ARG A 32 -35.32 12.92 -21.82
N GLU A 33 -35.87 12.23 -20.85
CA GLU A 33 -35.41 12.38 -19.47
C GLU A 33 -33.91 12.08 -19.47
N THR A 34 -33.11 13.11 -19.24
CA THR A 34 -31.71 12.94 -18.87
C THR A 34 -31.76 12.20 -17.53
N GLU A 35 -31.35 10.93 -17.52
CA GLU A 35 -31.01 10.24 -16.28
C GLU A 35 -30.05 11.15 -15.52
N GLY A 36 -30.59 11.73 -14.43
CA GLY A 36 -29.80 12.52 -13.53
C GLY A 36 -28.75 11.62 -12.92
N THR A 37 -27.49 11.87 -13.24
CA THR A 37 -26.37 11.36 -12.44
C THR A 37 -26.66 11.73 -10.99
N ALA A 38 -26.78 10.71 -10.15
CA ALA A 38 -26.90 10.91 -8.71
C ALA A 38 -25.74 11.84 -8.28
N PRO A 39 -25.98 12.85 -7.45
CA PRO A 39 -24.91 13.70 -6.95
C PRO A 39 -23.90 12.81 -6.24
N LEU A 40 -22.62 12.95 -6.62
CA LEU A 40 -21.49 12.32 -5.91
C LEU A 40 -21.65 12.61 -4.41
N PRO A 41 -21.40 11.63 -3.53
CA PRO A 41 -21.35 11.93 -2.10
C PRO A 41 -20.33 13.05 -1.89
N PRO A 42 -20.60 14.01 -0.99
CA PRO A 42 -19.64 15.05 -0.69
C PRO A 42 -18.34 14.40 -0.28
N ALA A 43 -17.22 14.93 -0.79
CA ALA A 43 -15.89 14.52 -0.38
C ALA A 43 -15.88 14.37 1.15
N ALA A 44 -15.40 13.23 1.64
CA ALA A 44 -15.33 12.99 3.07
C ALA A 44 -14.55 14.16 3.69
N VAL A 45 -15.24 15.05 4.37
CA VAL A 45 -14.58 16.08 5.16
C VAL A 45 -13.84 15.32 6.23
N ILE A 46 -12.50 15.28 6.09
CA ILE A 46 -11.64 14.78 7.16
C ILE A 46 -12.03 15.58 8.39
N PRO A 47 -12.48 14.93 9.47
CA PRO A 47 -12.66 15.66 10.71
C PRO A 47 -11.28 16.26 11.02
N THR A 48 -11.18 17.59 11.03
CA THR A 48 -10.07 18.26 11.67
C THR A 48 -9.92 17.59 13.03
N PRO A 49 -8.71 17.12 13.40
CA PRO A 49 -8.52 16.53 14.72
C PRO A 49 -8.85 17.59 15.76
N ASP A 50 -10.07 17.58 16.27
CA ASP A 50 -10.49 18.31 17.48
C ASP A 50 -10.00 17.52 18.72
N ALA A 51 -9.15 16.58 18.54
CA ALA A 51 -8.45 15.92 19.60
C ALA A 51 -7.24 16.77 19.97
N GLN A 52 -7.41 17.66 20.95
CA GLN A 52 -6.30 17.88 21.88
C GLN A 52 -5.82 16.47 22.26
N THR A 53 -4.69 16.06 21.65
CA THR A 53 -4.03 14.81 22.01
C THR A 53 -4.02 14.74 23.53
N ASP A 54 -4.65 13.72 24.11
CA ASP A 54 -4.78 13.64 25.55
C ASP A 54 -3.37 13.59 26.16
N GLN A 55 -2.90 14.70 26.71
CA GLN A 55 -1.53 14.81 27.25
C GLN A 55 -1.27 13.77 28.33
N ALA A 56 -2.31 13.31 29.01
CA ALA A 56 -2.19 12.24 30.00
C ALA A 56 -1.91 10.90 29.31
N LEU A 57 -2.57 10.62 28.16
CA LEU A 57 -2.35 9.42 27.38
C LEU A 57 -0.94 9.42 26.76
N VAL A 58 -0.48 10.55 26.24
CA VAL A 58 0.91 10.73 25.74
C VAL A 58 1.92 10.48 26.84
N ALA A 59 1.71 11.04 28.03
CA ALA A 59 2.61 10.82 29.16
C ALA A 59 2.69 9.35 29.58
N LEU A 60 1.58 8.63 29.50
CA LEU A 60 1.53 7.18 29.77
C LEU A 60 2.25 6.41 28.66
N ALA A 61 2.03 6.74 27.38
CA ALA A 61 2.70 6.12 26.25
C ALA A 61 4.24 6.26 26.37
N ARG A 62 4.75 7.46 26.62
CA ARG A 62 6.18 7.74 26.82
C ARG A 62 6.78 6.99 28.01
N LYS A 63 5.98 6.68 29.03
CA LYS A 63 6.43 5.90 30.18
C LYS A 63 6.47 4.40 29.89
N LYS A 64 5.55 3.91 29.07
CA LYS A 64 5.31 2.48 28.85
C LYS A 64 6.05 1.95 27.62
N ILE A 65 6.10 2.70 26.53
CA ILE A 65 6.72 2.33 25.26
C ILE A 65 8.14 2.90 25.21
N ARG A 66 9.09 2.05 24.87
CA ARG A 66 10.52 2.40 24.68
C ARG A 66 11.05 1.87 23.36
N HIS A 67 10.34 0.90 22.77
CA HIS A 67 10.68 0.28 21.51
C HIS A 67 9.44 0.29 20.60
N ILE A 68 9.59 0.81 19.39
CA ILE A 68 8.56 0.73 18.36
C ILE A 68 9.18 -0.01 17.17
N VAL A 69 8.53 -1.08 16.76
CA VAL A 69 8.90 -1.87 15.59
C VAL A 69 7.84 -1.67 14.51
N PHE A 70 8.24 -1.08 13.40
CA PHE A 70 7.42 -0.95 12.20
C PHE A 70 7.77 -2.12 11.28
N LEU A 71 6.95 -3.18 11.32
CA LEU A 71 7.12 -4.39 10.52
C LEU A 71 6.22 -4.27 9.30
N VAL A 72 6.82 -4.16 8.11
CA VAL A 72 6.12 -3.93 6.86
C VAL A 72 6.31 -5.12 5.94
N LYS A 73 5.18 -5.76 5.59
CA LYS A 73 5.07 -6.86 4.66
C LYS A 73 4.63 -6.33 3.28
N GLU A 74 4.39 -7.21 2.34
CA GLU A 74 4.11 -6.86 0.95
C GLU A 74 2.70 -7.28 0.51
N ASN A 75 2.02 -6.33 -0.09
CA ASN A 75 0.93 -6.45 -1.04
C ASN A 75 -0.29 -7.29 -0.58
N ARG A 76 -1.04 -6.79 0.41
CA ARG A 76 -2.34 -7.36 0.78
C ARG A 76 -3.33 -6.28 1.20
N THR A 77 -4.60 -6.44 0.81
CA THR A 77 -5.68 -5.59 1.33
C THR A 77 -6.26 -6.13 2.63
N PHE A 78 -6.97 -5.26 3.33
CA PHE A 78 -7.71 -5.66 4.52
C PHE A 78 -8.73 -6.77 4.20
N ASP A 79 -9.52 -6.61 3.15
CA ASP A 79 -10.54 -7.62 2.79
C ASP A 79 -9.91 -8.97 2.39
N THR A 80 -8.72 -8.97 1.84
CA THR A 80 -8.01 -10.20 1.47
C THR A 80 -7.63 -11.04 2.69
N LEU A 81 -7.15 -10.43 3.78
CA LEU A 81 -6.70 -11.18 4.97
C LEU A 81 -7.74 -11.21 6.08
N PHE A 82 -8.48 -10.12 6.30
CA PHE A 82 -9.35 -9.95 7.45
C PHE A 82 -10.80 -9.58 7.09
N GLY A 83 -11.20 -9.61 5.83
CA GLY A 83 -12.57 -9.29 5.42
C GLY A 83 -13.64 -10.24 6.01
N ARG A 84 -13.22 -11.37 6.59
CA ARG A 84 -14.08 -12.29 7.36
C ARG A 84 -13.94 -12.14 8.88
N PHE A 85 -13.14 -11.19 9.35
CA PHE A 85 -12.87 -11.05 10.78
C PHE A 85 -14.13 -10.56 11.51
N PRO A 86 -14.57 -11.24 12.58
CA PRO A 86 -15.82 -10.90 13.25
C PRO A 86 -15.80 -9.49 13.85
N GLY A 87 -16.74 -8.66 13.44
CA GLY A 87 -16.91 -7.30 13.96
C GLY A 87 -16.10 -6.23 13.23
N ALA A 88 -15.18 -6.60 12.35
CA ALA A 88 -14.47 -5.66 11.49
C ALA A 88 -15.31 -5.27 10.25
N ASP A 89 -14.97 -4.13 9.66
CA ASP A 89 -15.59 -3.64 8.42
C ASP A 89 -15.00 -4.39 7.21
N GLY A 90 -15.50 -5.59 6.96
CA GLY A 90 -15.05 -6.50 5.91
C GLY A 90 -16.19 -7.11 5.12
N VAL A 91 -15.89 -7.58 3.90
CA VAL A 91 -16.87 -8.20 2.98
C VAL A 91 -16.40 -9.53 2.45
N THR A 92 -17.32 -10.31 1.85
CA THR A 92 -17.04 -11.60 1.22
C THR A 92 -17.41 -11.64 -0.27
N GLU A 93 -17.82 -10.51 -0.80
CA GLU A 93 -18.11 -10.29 -2.23
C GLU A 93 -17.71 -8.88 -2.61
N GLY A 94 -17.43 -8.65 -3.87
CA GLY A 94 -16.99 -7.36 -4.40
C GLY A 94 -17.73 -6.99 -5.68
N PHE A 95 -17.55 -5.73 -6.10
CA PHE A 95 -18.13 -5.21 -7.33
C PHE A 95 -17.07 -5.13 -8.42
N THR A 96 -17.44 -5.50 -9.66
CA THR A 96 -16.64 -5.25 -10.86
C THR A 96 -16.99 -3.91 -11.49
N CYS A 97 -16.15 -3.45 -12.43
CA CYS A 97 -16.29 -2.14 -13.06
C CYS A 97 -17.61 -1.98 -13.84
N ASP A 98 -18.16 -3.06 -14.36
CA ASP A 98 -19.49 -3.12 -15.02
C ASP A 98 -20.67 -3.26 -14.05
N GLY A 99 -20.39 -3.30 -12.73
CA GLY A 99 -21.38 -3.37 -11.66
C GLY A 99 -21.85 -4.80 -11.33
N ALA A 100 -21.20 -5.84 -11.84
CA ALA A 100 -21.49 -7.19 -11.41
C ALA A 100 -20.99 -7.42 -9.96
N VAL A 101 -21.68 -8.27 -9.22
CA VAL A 101 -21.26 -8.73 -7.89
C VAL A 101 -20.58 -10.08 -8.04
N VAL A 102 -19.39 -10.22 -7.52
CA VAL A 102 -18.60 -11.44 -7.55
C VAL A 102 -18.18 -11.85 -6.14
N PRO A 103 -18.20 -13.14 -5.80
CA PRO A 103 -17.69 -13.59 -4.51
C PRO A 103 -16.16 -13.41 -4.47
N LEU A 104 -15.60 -13.05 -3.29
CA LEU A 104 -14.18 -13.16 -3.04
C LEU A 104 -13.85 -14.65 -2.88
N ALA A 105 -13.17 -15.20 -3.90
CA ALA A 105 -12.85 -16.61 -3.96
C ALA A 105 -11.83 -16.98 -2.85
N ARG A 106 -11.86 -18.24 -2.40
CA ARG A 106 -10.83 -18.71 -1.48
C ARG A 106 -9.46 -18.66 -2.16
N ALA A 107 -8.53 -17.96 -1.56
CA ALA A 107 -7.18 -17.80 -2.08
C ALA A 107 -6.39 -19.11 -2.07
N GLU A 108 -5.44 -19.25 -2.97
CA GLU A 108 -4.36 -20.23 -2.88
C GLU A 108 -3.20 -19.62 -2.08
N ASP A 109 -2.30 -20.44 -1.54
CA ASP A 109 -1.24 -19.95 -0.65
C ASP A 109 -0.24 -19.01 -1.39
N ASP A 110 -0.01 -19.27 -2.67
CA ASP A 110 0.82 -18.49 -3.58
C ASP A 110 0.00 -17.74 -4.65
N SER A 111 -1.21 -17.29 -4.31
CA SER A 111 -2.09 -16.59 -5.25
C SER A 111 -1.37 -15.45 -5.96
N PRO A 112 -1.48 -15.36 -7.29
CA PRO A 112 -0.93 -14.22 -8.01
C PRO A 112 -1.64 -12.93 -7.60
N GLY A 113 -0.89 -11.81 -7.60
CA GLY A 113 -1.48 -10.49 -7.50
C GLY A 113 -1.86 -9.95 -8.87
N ALA A 114 -2.38 -8.72 -8.88
CA ALA A 114 -2.59 -7.96 -10.10
C ALA A 114 -1.72 -6.68 -10.09
N ALA A 115 -1.76 -5.90 -11.18
CA ALA A 115 -1.02 -4.64 -11.23
C ALA A 115 -1.44 -3.70 -10.08
N HIS A 116 -0.45 -3.13 -9.41
CA HIS A 116 -0.63 -2.27 -8.22
C HIS A 116 0.22 -0.99 -8.29
N SER A 117 0.47 -0.49 -9.50
CA SER A 117 1.09 0.81 -9.71
C SER A 117 0.18 1.95 -9.24
N PHE A 118 0.71 3.16 -9.17
CA PHE A 118 -0.06 4.37 -8.88
C PHE A 118 -1.32 4.51 -9.77
N GLN A 119 -1.17 4.22 -11.07
CA GLN A 119 -2.30 4.23 -12.00
C GLN A 119 -3.32 3.14 -11.68
N SER A 120 -2.84 1.96 -11.29
CA SER A 120 -3.69 0.84 -10.91
C SER A 120 -4.54 1.18 -9.69
N GLY A 121 -3.97 1.85 -8.68
CA GLY A 121 -4.71 2.33 -7.51
C GLY A 121 -5.84 3.28 -7.89
N ILE A 122 -5.58 4.27 -8.74
CA ILE A 122 -6.59 5.21 -9.23
C ILE A 122 -7.70 4.48 -9.99
N VAL A 123 -7.34 3.52 -10.86
CA VAL A 123 -8.32 2.70 -11.61
C VAL A 123 -9.18 1.88 -10.66
N ALA A 124 -8.56 1.15 -9.74
CA ALA A 124 -9.24 0.27 -8.79
C ALA A 124 -10.26 1.03 -7.94
N ILE A 125 -9.83 2.15 -7.35
CA ILE A 125 -10.64 3.03 -6.50
C ILE A 125 -11.78 3.67 -7.29
N ASN A 126 -11.57 4.02 -8.55
CA ASN A 126 -12.58 4.58 -9.46
C ASN A 126 -13.39 5.71 -8.84
N GLY A 127 -12.71 6.74 -8.32
CA GLY A 127 -13.35 7.88 -7.68
C GLY A 127 -14.18 7.50 -6.43
N GLY A 128 -13.69 6.56 -5.65
CA GLY A 128 -14.31 6.08 -4.40
C GLY A 128 -15.38 5.00 -4.58
N ARG A 129 -15.60 4.49 -5.80
CA ARG A 129 -16.59 3.41 -6.04
C ARG A 129 -16.07 2.03 -5.67
N MET A 130 -14.76 1.85 -5.56
CA MET A 130 -14.09 0.61 -5.21
C MET A 130 -14.53 -0.59 -6.05
N ASN A 131 -14.63 -0.42 -7.34
CA ASN A 131 -15.28 -1.41 -8.21
C ASN A 131 -14.56 -1.72 -9.52
N CYS A 132 -13.31 -1.23 -9.73
CA CYS A 132 -12.61 -1.49 -10.98
C CYS A 132 -11.30 -2.27 -10.78
N PHE A 133 -11.18 -3.09 -9.75
CA PHE A 133 -10.05 -3.99 -9.53
C PHE A 133 -9.93 -5.07 -10.62
N ASP A 134 -11.02 -5.36 -11.34
CA ASP A 134 -11.03 -6.25 -12.50
C ASP A 134 -10.41 -5.65 -13.77
N GLN A 135 -10.01 -4.37 -13.75
CA GLN A 135 -9.48 -3.66 -14.91
C GLN A 135 -7.96 -3.45 -14.88
N LEU A 136 -7.26 -4.04 -13.91
CA LEU A 136 -5.87 -3.70 -13.62
C LEU A 136 -4.85 -4.22 -14.66
N ASP A 137 -5.02 -5.42 -15.19
CA ASP A 137 -4.06 -6.10 -16.08
C ASP A 137 -4.54 -6.18 -17.53
N SER A 138 -4.85 -5.05 -18.14
CA SER A 138 -5.21 -4.97 -19.58
C SER A 138 -6.53 -5.66 -19.95
N GLY A 139 -7.48 -5.79 -19.02
CA GLY A 139 -8.77 -6.36 -19.30
C GLY A 139 -9.47 -6.90 -18.07
N HIS A 140 -10.62 -7.54 -18.31
CA HIS A 140 -11.44 -8.07 -17.23
C HIS A 140 -10.74 -9.28 -16.56
N ASN A 141 -10.21 -9.07 -15.34
CA ASN A 141 -9.48 -10.05 -14.56
C ASN A 141 -10.01 -10.12 -13.13
N LEU A 142 -10.30 -11.31 -12.63
CA LEU A 142 -10.79 -11.54 -11.27
C LEU A 142 -9.73 -12.08 -10.30
N GLU A 143 -8.46 -12.11 -10.68
CA GLU A 143 -7.37 -12.63 -9.83
C GLU A 143 -7.25 -11.88 -8.51
N GLY A 144 -7.55 -10.58 -8.49
CA GLY A 144 -7.60 -9.76 -7.27
C GLY A 144 -8.80 -10.00 -6.36
N TYR A 145 -9.85 -10.72 -6.81
CA TYR A 145 -11.06 -10.97 -6.04
C TYR A 145 -10.94 -12.26 -5.23
N ILE A 146 -10.00 -12.29 -4.32
CA ILE A 146 -9.70 -13.44 -3.46
C ILE A 146 -9.68 -13.08 -1.99
N GLN A 147 -9.80 -14.08 -1.13
CA GLN A 147 -9.79 -13.92 0.31
C GLN A 147 -9.19 -15.15 1.00
N TYR A 148 -8.26 -14.92 1.93
CA TYR A 148 -7.75 -15.97 2.80
C TYR A 148 -8.72 -16.25 3.94
N HIS A 149 -8.89 -17.51 4.26
CA HIS A 149 -9.73 -17.94 5.37
C HIS A 149 -8.89 -18.11 6.64
N PRO A 150 -9.51 -18.09 7.84
CA PRO A 150 -8.79 -18.20 9.12
C PRO A 150 -7.89 -19.42 9.24
N ASP A 151 -8.28 -20.53 8.60
CA ASP A 151 -7.51 -21.77 8.60
C ASP A 151 -6.27 -21.73 7.69
N GLN A 152 -6.18 -20.75 6.80
CA GLN A 152 -5.03 -20.53 5.91
C GLN A 152 -3.98 -19.59 6.49
N ILE A 153 -4.38 -18.71 7.41
CA ILE A 153 -3.53 -17.71 8.06
C ILE A 153 -3.80 -17.66 9.58
N PRO A 154 -3.77 -18.83 10.27
CA PRO A 154 -4.21 -18.93 11.65
C PRO A 154 -3.39 -18.07 12.62
N ASN A 155 -2.11 -17.86 12.35
CA ASN A 155 -1.24 -17.07 13.21
C ASN A 155 -1.50 -15.56 13.08
N TYR A 156 -1.71 -15.04 11.85
CA TYR A 156 -2.15 -13.66 11.69
C TYR A 156 -3.49 -13.40 12.37
N TRP A 157 -4.43 -14.36 12.27
CA TRP A 157 -5.71 -14.26 12.98
C TRP A 157 -5.55 -14.33 14.49
N ALA A 158 -4.65 -15.15 15.00
CA ALA A 158 -4.37 -15.23 16.45
C ALA A 158 -3.82 -13.90 16.99
N TYR A 159 -2.94 -13.23 16.24
CA TYR A 159 -2.48 -11.88 16.60
C TYR A 159 -3.63 -10.87 16.59
N ALA A 160 -4.45 -10.84 15.54
CA ALA A 160 -5.59 -9.92 15.43
C ALA A 160 -6.64 -10.18 16.55
N GLN A 161 -6.87 -11.43 16.93
CA GLN A 161 -7.79 -11.80 18.01
C GLN A 161 -7.25 -11.45 19.42
N THR A 162 -5.95 -11.41 19.57
CA THR A 162 -5.30 -11.19 20.87
C THR A 162 -4.99 -9.73 21.13
N PHE A 163 -4.62 -8.99 20.09
CA PHE A 163 -4.19 -7.59 20.12
C PHE A 163 -5.20 -6.67 19.43
N THR A 164 -4.81 -5.50 18.95
CA THR A 164 -5.70 -4.58 18.30
C THR A 164 -5.56 -4.68 16.77
N LEU A 165 -6.64 -5.05 16.08
CA LEU A 165 -6.73 -5.03 14.62
C LEU A 165 -7.25 -3.66 14.15
N ALA A 166 -6.59 -3.03 13.19
CA ALA A 166 -7.07 -1.81 12.56
C ALA A 166 -7.80 -2.15 11.25
N ASP A 167 -9.07 -1.74 11.13
CA ASP A 167 -9.90 -1.99 9.96
C ASP A 167 -10.10 -0.76 9.07
N ARG A 168 -9.42 0.36 9.39
CA ARG A 168 -9.36 1.58 8.58
C ARG A 168 -7.94 2.12 8.46
N PHE A 169 -7.00 1.20 8.23
CA PHE A 169 -5.62 1.53 7.94
C PHE A 169 -5.39 1.45 6.43
N PHE A 170 -4.84 2.49 5.84
CA PHE A 170 -4.68 2.65 4.40
C PHE A 170 -3.20 2.70 4.02
N SER A 171 -2.83 2.29 2.80
CA SER A 171 -1.54 2.69 2.25
C SER A 171 -1.51 4.21 2.06
N SER A 172 -0.32 4.82 2.14
CA SER A 172 -0.19 6.28 2.19
C SER A 172 -0.28 6.94 0.82
N SER A 173 -0.19 6.15 -0.25
CA SER A 173 -0.43 6.57 -1.63
C SER A 173 -1.18 5.49 -2.41
N TYR A 174 -1.43 5.75 -3.69
CA TYR A 174 -2.06 4.75 -4.59
C TYR A 174 -1.18 3.53 -4.90
N GLY A 175 0.05 3.45 -4.36
CA GLY A 175 1.10 2.49 -4.68
C GLY A 175 2.16 3.12 -5.59
N PRO A 176 3.16 2.37 -6.05
CA PRO A 176 3.53 1.00 -5.69
C PRO A 176 4.56 0.93 -4.54
N THR A 177 5.07 -0.28 -4.27
CA THR A 177 5.99 -0.65 -3.19
C THR A 177 7.07 0.38 -2.88
N ALA A 178 7.91 0.77 -3.84
CA ALA A 178 9.01 1.71 -3.56
C ALA A 178 8.50 3.08 -3.09
N VAL A 179 7.39 3.56 -3.65
CA VAL A 179 6.76 4.81 -3.24
C VAL A 179 6.26 4.69 -1.80
N GLU A 180 5.55 3.60 -1.47
CA GLU A 180 5.04 3.34 -0.12
C GLU A 180 6.17 3.20 0.90
N HIS A 181 7.28 2.58 0.52
CA HIS A 181 8.46 2.48 1.39
C HIS A 181 9.13 3.83 1.68
N TYR A 182 8.99 4.85 0.83
CA TYR A 182 9.37 6.23 1.21
C TYR A 182 8.40 6.80 2.26
N TRP A 183 7.10 6.51 2.14
CA TRP A 183 6.11 6.95 3.13
C TRP A 183 6.37 6.37 4.53
N ILE A 184 6.85 5.12 4.64
CA ILE A 184 7.16 4.51 5.95
C ILE A 184 8.39 5.11 6.66
N ILE A 185 9.22 5.90 5.97
CA ILE A 185 10.41 6.53 6.57
C ILE A 185 10.37 8.05 6.56
N ALA A 186 9.56 8.67 5.67
CA ALA A 186 9.62 10.10 5.42
C ALA A 186 8.26 10.79 5.42
N SER A 187 7.15 10.07 5.46
CA SER A 187 5.79 10.63 5.28
C SER A 187 5.63 11.46 4.00
N GLN A 188 6.41 11.12 2.98
CA GLN A 188 6.42 11.69 1.63
C GLN A 188 7.25 10.81 0.69
N SER A 189 7.06 10.99 -0.62
CA SER A 189 7.86 10.30 -1.66
C SER A 189 8.72 11.25 -2.52
N ASP A 190 8.87 12.53 -2.15
CA ASP A 190 9.49 13.57 -3.01
C ASP A 190 8.91 13.55 -4.44
N ARG A 191 7.62 13.40 -4.54
CA ARG A 191 6.85 13.37 -5.79
C ARG A 191 7.05 12.12 -6.65
N PHE A 192 7.80 11.11 -6.23
CA PHE A 192 7.83 9.83 -6.91
C PHE A 192 6.45 9.17 -6.84
N VAL A 193 6.04 8.58 -7.97
CA VAL A 193 4.72 7.95 -8.15
C VAL A 193 4.81 6.57 -8.79
N ASP A 194 6.02 6.05 -9.00
CA ASP A 194 6.19 4.71 -9.56
C ASP A 194 7.54 4.12 -9.12
N ASN A 195 7.66 2.82 -9.27
CA ASN A 195 8.88 2.08 -8.97
C ASN A 195 10.04 2.48 -9.89
N GLU A 196 11.26 2.13 -9.48
CA GLU A 196 12.46 2.30 -10.26
C GLU A 196 12.43 1.41 -11.51
N ARG A 197 13.13 1.87 -12.53
CA ARG A 197 13.28 1.16 -13.80
C ARG A 197 14.60 1.49 -14.46
N PRO A 198 15.16 0.60 -15.29
CA PRO A 198 16.31 0.91 -16.09
C PRO A 198 16.01 2.03 -17.09
N LEU A 199 17.00 2.87 -17.40
CA LEU A 199 16.86 3.88 -18.44
C LEU A 199 16.67 3.22 -19.81
N GLU A 200 15.51 3.43 -20.45
CA GLU A 200 15.16 2.83 -21.73
C GLU A 200 16.15 3.15 -22.88
N SER A 201 16.76 4.34 -22.83
CA SER A 201 17.78 4.75 -23.80
C SER A 201 19.06 3.91 -23.76
N GLN A 202 19.27 3.09 -22.72
CA GLN A 202 20.37 2.15 -22.53
C GLN A 202 19.95 0.70 -22.85
N GLY A 203 18.80 0.50 -23.52
CA GLY A 203 18.32 -0.82 -23.91
C GLY A 203 17.57 -1.58 -22.84
N GLY A 204 17.26 -0.93 -21.70
CA GLY A 204 16.51 -1.55 -20.58
C GLY A 204 17.32 -2.62 -19.83
N GLU A 205 18.58 -2.78 -20.13
CA GLU A 205 19.50 -3.68 -19.42
C GLU A 205 20.12 -2.93 -18.22
N GLY A 206 19.44 -2.91 -17.10
CA GLY A 206 19.91 -2.31 -15.85
C GLY A 206 19.48 -3.15 -14.67
N LYS A 207 20.15 -2.97 -13.54
CA LYS A 207 19.64 -3.43 -12.25
C LYS A 207 18.65 -2.39 -11.73
N ILE A 208 17.54 -2.83 -11.20
CA ILE A 208 16.58 -1.98 -10.48
C ILE A 208 16.87 -2.06 -8.97
N GLY A 209 16.62 -0.94 -8.26
CA GLY A 209 16.77 -0.84 -6.82
C GLY A 209 18.19 -0.48 -6.34
N ASP A 210 19.09 -0.12 -7.23
CA ASP A 210 20.42 0.40 -6.85
C ASP A 210 20.37 1.90 -6.47
N TYR A 211 19.29 2.63 -6.83
CA TYR A 211 19.00 4.00 -6.43
C TYR A 211 20.18 4.97 -6.65
N CYS A 212 20.80 5.45 -5.55
CA CYS A 212 21.95 6.34 -5.62
C CYS A 212 23.19 5.67 -6.19
N ASP A 213 23.28 4.35 -6.17
CA ASP A 213 24.44 3.61 -6.67
C ASP A 213 24.43 3.46 -8.21
N ASP A 214 23.25 3.61 -8.87
CA ASP A 214 23.13 3.63 -10.32
C ASP A 214 22.57 4.96 -10.85
N PRO A 215 23.40 5.83 -11.43
CA PRO A 215 22.95 7.11 -11.99
C PRO A 215 22.10 6.95 -13.27
N LEU A 216 21.99 5.75 -13.83
CA LEU A 216 21.17 5.45 -15.01
C LEU A 216 19.77 4.99 -14.66
N GLU A 217 19.52 4.65 -13.40
CA GLU A 217 18.19 4.28 -12.92
C GLU A 217 17.23 5.46 -12.99
N ARG A 218 15.97 5.19 -13.26
CA ARG A 218 14.90 6.19 -13.35
C ARG A 218 13.67 5.71 -12.59
N ALA A 219 12.91 6.68 -12.08
CA ALA A 219 11.56 6.47 -11.58
C ALA A 219 10.64 7.59 -12.10
N TRP A 220 9.35 7.31 -12.19
CA TRP A 220 8.39 8.31 -12.55
C TRP A 220 8.04 9.20 -11.36
N SER A 221 7.88 10.47 -11.63
CA SER A 221 7.61 11.49 -10.62
C SER A 221 6.66 12.53 -11.18
N PHE A 222 5.86 13.13 -10.31
CA PHE A 222 5.23 14.40 -10.64
C PHE A 222 6.29 15.51 -10.78
N PRO A 223 6.09 16.47 -11.68
CA PRO A 223 6.86 17.72 -11.70
C PRO A 223 6.52 18.56 -10.45
N HIS A 224 7.12 19.74 -10.35
CA HIS A 224 6.59 20.74 -9.44
C HIS A 224 5.33 21.34 -10.09
N PHE A 225 4.22 21.17 -9.42
CA PHE A 225 2.94 21.74 -9.82
C PHE A 225 2.73 23.10 -9.15
N THR A 226 1.94 23.94 -9.80
CA THR A 226 1.26 25.06 -9.17
C THR A 226 -0.01 24.57 -8.47
N ASP A 227 -0.56 25.34 -7.54
CA ASP A 227 -1.81 25.00 -6.84
C ASP A 227 -2.99 24.74 -7.82
N GLU A 228 -2.98 25.35 -9.02
CA GLU A 228 -4.02 25.12 -10.03
C GLU A 228 -3.82 23.76 -10.72
N GLU A 229 -2.58 23.41 -11.03
CA GLU A 229 -2.24 22.10 -11.61
C GLU A 229 -2.49 20.96 -10.62
N GLU A 230 -2.16 21.13 -9.33
CA GLU A 230 -2.50 20.14 -8.31
C GLU A 230 -4.01 19.93 -8.20
N ARG A 231 -4.81 21.01 -8.21
CA ARG A 231 -6.28 20.90 -8.23
C ARG A 231 -6.81 20.21 -9.49
N GLU A 232 -6.10 20.34 -10.62
CA GLU A 232 -6.47 19.60 -11.83
C GLU A 232 -6.16 18.12 -11.69
N ILE A 233 -4.97 17.74 -11.20
CA ILE A 233 -4.64 16.33 -10.93
C ILE A 233 -5.67 15.72 -9.98
N TYR A 234 -5.95 16.39 -8.86
CA TYR A 234 -6.96 15.96 -7.87
C TYR A 234 -8.32 15.65 -8.54
N ARG A 235 -8.80 16.52 -9.46
CA ARG A 235 -10.04 16.28 -10.20
C ARG A 235 -9.96 15.11 -11.18
N LEU A 236 -8.80 14.91 -11.79
CA LEU A 236 -8.57 13.78 -12.71
C LEU A 236 -8.54 12.45 -11.98
N GLU A 237 -8.26 12.44 -10.70
CA GLU A 237 -8.31 11.24 -9.83
C GLU A 237 -9.73 10.94 -9.36
N GLU A 238 -10.53 11.96 -9.05
CA GLU A 238 -11.94 11.79 -8.69
C GLU A 238 -12.80 11.22 -9.83
N VAL A 239 -12.49 11.61 -11.07
CA VAL A 239 -13.09 11.08 -12.28
C VAL A 239 -11.97 10.51 -13.14
N PRO A 240 -11.54 9.27 -12.90
CA PRO A 240 -10.27 8.75 -13.35
C PRO A 240 -9.94 8.96 -14.82
N ASP A 241 -8.98 9.84 -15.11
CA ASP A 241 -8.31 9.96 -16.41
C ASP A 241 -6.81 9.68 -16.22
N VAL A 242 -6.48 8.42 -15.97
CA VAL A 242 -5.10 7.97 -15.77
C VAL A 242 -4.17 8.32 -16.92
N LYS A 243 -4.69 8.48 -18.15
CA LYS A 243 -3.90 8.90 -19.29
C LYS A 243 -3.48 10.35 -19.19
N ALA A 244 -4.40 11.25 -18.77
CA ALA A 244 -4.10 12.66 -18.57
C ALA A 244 -3.10 12.82 -17.40
N ILE A 245 -3.31 12.14 -16.29
CA ILE A 245 -2.39 12.14 -15.13
C ILE A 245 -1.01 11.65 -15.56
N ARG A 246 -0.93 10.52 -16.25
CA ARG A 246 0.35 9.94 -16.72
C ARG A 246 1.10 10.87 -17.67
N ALA A 247 0.39 11.66 -18.47
CA ALA A 247 1.00 12.60 -19.40
C ALA A 247 1.75 13.77 -18.71
N THR A 248 1.52 13.98 -17.41
CA THR A 248 2.24 15.00 -16.61
C THR A 248 3.54 14.48 -16.01
N TRP A 249 3.74 13.17 -15.97
CA TRP A 249 4.88 12.57 -15.29
C TRP A 249 6.20 12.86 -15.97
N VAL A 250 7.23 12.97 -15.16
CA VAL A 250 8.61 13.18 -15.59
C VAL A 250 9.50 12.08 -15.04
N GLU A 251 10.57 11.76 -15.77
CA GLU A 251 11.57 10.82 -15.28
C GLU A 251 12.58 11.53 -14.40
N ARG A 252 12.87 10.93 -13.24
CA ARG A 252 13.90 11.41 -12.33
C ARG A 252 14.80 10.27 -11.89
N TRP A 253 16.04 10.60 -11.54
CA TRP A 253 16.92 9.67 -10.84
C TRP A 253 16.41 9.47 -9.42
N PRO A 254 16.19 8.22 -8.95
CA PRO A 254 15.65 7.93 -7.62
C PRO A 254 16.70 8.07 -6.50
N CYS A 255 17.56 9.07 -6.61
CA CYS A 255 18.52 9.48 -5.59
C CYS A 255 18.22 10.93 -5.22
N HIS A 256 17.63 11.14 -4.06
CA HIS A 256 17.08 12.42 -3.66
C HIS A 256 17.28 12.66 -2.16
N ASP A 257 17.73 13.86 -1.82
CA ASP A 257 18.11 14.21 -0.46
C ASP A 257 16.94 14.87 0.28
N ILE A 258 16.07 14.05 0.86
CA ILE A 258 14.95 14.50 1.68
C ILE A 258 15.21 14.18 3.15
N ARG A 259 14.59 14.97 4.04
CA ARG A 259 14.60 14.68 5.47
C ARG A 259 13.69 13.48 5.75
N ILE A 260 14.18 12.56 6.56
CA ILE A 260 13.51 11.32 6.94
C ILE A 260 13.44 11.21 8.47
N LEU A 261 12.58 10.33 8.99
CA LEU A 261 12.46 10.16 10.45
C LEU A 261 13.78 9.73 11.14
N PRO A 262 14.64 8.90 10.53
CA PRO A 262 15.99 8.66 11.04
C PRO A 262 16.82 9.91 11.34
N ASP A 263 16.68 11.02 10.60
CA ASP A 263 17.39 12.28 10.89
C ASP A 263 16.95 12.87 12.24
N LEU A 264 15.63 12.85 12.50
CA LEU A 264 15.09 13.32 13.76
C LEU A 264 15.57 12.46 14.94
N LEU A 265 15.65 11.14 14.72
CA LEU A 265 16.15 10.19 15.71
C LEU A 265 17.64 10.44 16.02
N GLU A 266 18.48 10.72 15.00
CA GLU A 266 19.88 11.08 15.20
C GLU A 266 20.01 12.38 15.99
N GLU A 267 19.27 13.41 15.60
CA GLU A 267 19.27 14.72 16.29
C GLU A 267 18.88 14.60 17.76
N ALA A 268 17.94 13.71 18.08
CA ALA A 268 17.46 13.45 19.43
C ALA A 268 18.31 12.42 20.21
N GLY A 269 19.26 11.76 19.56
CA GLY A 269 20.08 10.70 20.17
C GLY A 269 19.27 9.41 20.45
N ILE A 270 18.20 9.18 19.71
CA ILE A 270 17.34 7.98 19.80
C ILE A 270 17.96 6.87 18.93
N SER A 271 18.10 5.68 19.50
CA SER A 271 18.66 4.55 18.75
C SER A 271 17.66 4.02 17.71
N TRP A 272 18.14 3.72 16.50
CA TRP A 272 17.33 3.14 15.46
C TRP A 272 18.14 2.18 14.57
N LYS A 273 17.46 1.25 13.91
CA LYS A 273 17.97 0.42 12.83
C LYS A 273 16.90 0.16 11.78
N TYR A 274 17.36 -0.03 10.55
CA TYR A 274 16.54 -0.46 9.42
C TYR A 274 17.03 -1.85 8.99
N TYR A 275 16.26 -2.89 9.31
CA TYR A 275 16.57 -4.27 8.93
C TYR A 275 15.85 -4.61 7.65
N THR A 276 16.59 -5.07 6.65
CA THR A 276 16.03 -5.36 5.33
C THR A 276 16.71 -6.57 4.67
N GLY A 277 16.04 -7.14 3.67
CA GLY A 277 16.58 -8.22 2.86
C GLY A 277 17.64 -7.74 1.88
N PRO A 278 18.27 -8.69 1.17
CA PRO A 278 19.26 -8.38 0.14
C PRO A 278 18.61 -7.74 -1.11
N SER A 279 17.29 -7.81 -1.24
CA SER A 279 16.60 -7.18 -2.37
C SER A 279 16.79 -5.66 -2.29
N PRO A 280 17.50 -5.08 -3.24
CA PRO A 280 17.70 -3.63 -3.25
C PRO A 280 16.37 -2.89 -3.42
N TYR A 281 15.43 -3.50 -4.14
CA TYR A 281 14.11 -2.98 -4.44
C TYR A 281 13.29 -2.58 -3.19
N LEU A 282 13.39 -3.35 -2.11
CA LEU A 282 12.72 -3.07 -0.83
C LEU A 282 13.54 -2.15 0.09
N THR A 283 14.70 -1.70 -0.35
CA THR A 283 15.64 -0.94 0.48
C THR A 283 15.71 0.52 0.01
N VAL A 284 14.56 1.20 -0.06
CA VAL A 284 14.46 2.58 -0.59
C VAL A 284 15.36 3.60 0.12
N ILE A 285 15.77 3.34 1.35
CA ILE A 285 16.71 4.17 2.09
C ILE A 285 18.08 4.33 1.37
N ARG A 286 18.38 3.46 0.37
CA ARG A 286 19.49 3.64 -0.58
C ARG A 286 19.33 4.86 -1.47
N GLY A 287 18.10 5.32 -1.69
CA GLY A 287 17.76 6.51 -2.46
C GLY A 287 18.02 7.81 -1.71
N ILE A 288 18.42 7.75 -0.44
CA ILE A 288 18.71 8.91 0.41
C ILE A 288 20.24 9.06 0.54
N PRO A 289 20.87 9.97 -0.22
CA PRO A 289 22.33 10.00 -0.36
C PRO A 289 23.09 10.30 0.93
N HIS A 290 22.54 11.15 1.82
CA HIS A 290 23.20 11.42 3.10
C HIS A 290 23.19 10.21 4.05
N VAL A 291 22.21 9.29 3.90
CA VAL A 291 22.24 8.00 4.59
C VAL A 291 23.17 7.04 3.86
N ARG A 292 22.96 6.86 2.54
CA ARG A 292 23.67 5.85 1.74
C ARG A 292 25.18 6.01 1.81
N TYR A 293 25.66 7.26 1.78
CA TYR A 293 27.09 7.60 1.78
C TYR A 293 27.58 8.18 3.11
N GLY A 294 26.68 8.25 4.10
CA GLY A 294 26.97 8.79 5.42
C GLY A 294 27.09 7.74 6.52
N PRO A 295 27.38 8.15 7.76
CA PRO A 295 27.55 7.24 8.89
C PRO A 295 26.26 6.50 9.29
N MET A 296 25.08 7.00 8.91
CA MET A 296 23.81 6.34 9.19
C MET A 296 23.66 5.01 8.45
N TRP A 297 24.43 4.78 7.37
CA TRP A 297 24.40 3.52 6.64
C TRP A 297 24.76 2.31 7.50
N ASP A 298 25.59 2.50 8.54
CA ASP A 298 25.94 1.44 9.49
C ASP A 298 24.74 0.92 10.30
N LYS A 299 23.60 1.64 10.27
CA LYS A 299 22.35 1.25 10.93
C LYS A 299 21.37 0.53 9.99
N VAL A 300 21.68 0.46 8.71
CA VAL A 300 20.97 -0.35 7.73
C VAL A 300 21.56 -1.74 7.74
N ARG A 301 20.80 -2.72 8.21
CA ARG A 301 21.32 -4.05 8.56
C ARG A 301 20.58 -5.15 7.82
N SER A 302 21.20 -6.33 7.72
CA SER A 302 20.48 -7.52 7.25
C SER A 302 19.37 -7.89 8.24
N TRP A 303 18.20 -8.27 7.71
CA TRP A 303 17.09 -8.77 8.53
C TRP A 303 17.49 -9.95 9.43
N GLU A 304 18.46 -10.75 9.03
CA GLU A 304 18.99 -11.89 9.78
C GLU A 304 19.62 -11.47 11.12
N GLU A 305 20.03 -10.21 11.28
CA GLU A 305 20.60 -9.68 12.51
C GLU A 305 19.51 -9.28 13.51
N PHE A 306 18.23 -9.19 13.10
CA PHE A 306 17.17 -8.71 13.97
C PHE A 306 16.96 -9.61 15.20
N VAL A 307 16.72 -10.91 14.99
CA VAL A 307 16.51 -11.87 16.10
C VAL A 307 17.73 -11.94 17.02
N PRO A 308 18.98 -12.07 16.53
CA PRO A 308 20.18 -11.96 17.36
C PRO A 308 20.28 -10.69 18.20
N ASP A 309 19.94 -9.54 17.63
CA ASP A 309 19.93 -8.26 18.35
C ASP A 309 18.88 -8.24 19.48
N VAL A 310 17.68 -8.75 19.20
CA VAL A 310 16.61 -8.87 20.21
C VAL A 310 17.03 -9.80 21.35
N GLU A 311 17.58 -10.97 21.04
CA GLU A 311 18.04 -11.95 22.04
C GLU A 311 19.22 -11.42 22.87
N ALA A 312 20.07 -10.59 22.28
CA ALA A 312 21.16 -9.92 22.98
C ALA A 312 20.70 -8.72 23.85
N GLY A 313 19.41 -8.35 23.83
CA GLY A 313 18.89 -7.16 24.53
C GLY A 313 19.34 -5.86 23.86
N ALA A 314 19.59 -5.89 22.56
CA ALA A 314 20.05 -4.77 21.75
C ALA A 314 18.98 -4.22 20.78
N LEU A 315 17.69 -4.52 21.05
CA LEU A 315 16.59 -3.95 20.26
C LEU A 315 16.64 -2.42 20.33
N PRO A 316 16.73 -1.71 19.17
CA PRO A 316 16.73 -0.25 19.16
C PRO A 316 15.41 0.35 19.64
N SER A 317 15.41 1.64 19.94
CA SER A 317 14.19 2.38 20.27
C SER A 317 13.22 2.43 19.10
N VAL A 318 13.71 2.58 17.86
CA VAL A 318 12.91 2.53 16.65
C VAL A 318 13.50 1.53 15.66
N THR A 319 12.67 0.67 15.15
CA THR A 319 13.07 -0.38 14.21
C THR A 319 12.14 -0.40 13.02
N TRP A 320 12.68 -0.30 11.82
CA TRP A 320 12.02 -0.76 10.60
C TRP A 320 12.45 -2.20 10.34
N LEU A 321 11.48 -3.07 10.10
CA LEU A 321 11.74 -4.47 9.79
C LEU A 321 11.02 -4.84 8.50
N VAL A 322 11.79 -5.00 7.44
CA VAL A 322 11.32 -5.33 6.10
C VAL A 322 11.86 -6.71 5.74
N PRO A 323 10.99 -7.70 5.44
CA PRO A 323 11.41 -9.05 5.11
C PRO A 323 12.15 -9.11 3.76
N PRO A 324 12.92 -10.17 3.52
CA PRO A 324 13.35 -10.49 2.15
C PRO A 324 12.15 -10.94 1.30
N ALA A 325 12.26 -10.77 -0.02
CA ALA A 325 11.15 -10.93 -0.95
C ALA A 325 10.41 -12.29 -0.82
N GLU A 326 11.15 -13.38 -0.63
CA GLU A 326 10.64 -14.74 -0.56
C GLU A 326 9.75 -15.05 0.67
N VAL A 327 9.76 -14.18 1.68
CA VAL A 327 8.91 -14.28 2.88
C VAL A 327 8.19 -12.96 3.18
N SER A 328 8.09 -12.09 2.17
CA SER A 328 7.46 -10.78 2.30
C SER A 328 5.93 -10.83 2.22
N ASP A 329 5.33 -11.92 1.82
CA ASP A 329 3.94 -12.13 1.41
C ASP A 329 3.62 -11.61 0.00
N HIS A 330 4.61 -11.02 -0.72
CA HIS A 330 4.40 -10.51 -2.07
C HIS A 330 3.95 -11.61 -3.03
N PRO A 331 2.85 -11.41 -3.76
CA PRO A 331 2.40 -12.36 -4.77
C PRO A 331 3.50 -12.69 -5.79
N GLY A 332 3.70 -13.99 -6.04
CA GLY A 332 4.68 -14.44 -7.03
C GLY A 332 6.15 -14.48 -6.56
N TYR A 333 6.46 -14.05 -5.33
CA TYR A 333 7.80 -14.20 -4.75
C TYR A 333 7.89 -15.29 -3.69
N GLY A 334 6.81 -15.58 -2.98
CA GLY A 334 6.77 -16.61 -1.96
C GLY A 334 5.36 -16.94 -1.51
N ALA A 335 5.20 -18.06 -0.82
CA ALA A 335 3.94 -18.47 -0.25
C ALA A 335 3.60 -17.64 1.00
N LEU A 336 2.32 -17.34 1.19
CA LEU A 336 1.86 -16.57 2.36
C LEU A 336 2.15 -17.31 3.67
N CYS A 337 2.12 -18.66 3.65
CA CYS A 337 2.49 -19.48 4.80
C CYS A 337 3.94 -19.25 5.25
N ASP A 338 4.88 -19.18 4.34
CA ASP A 338 6.30 -18.95 4.66
C ASP A 338 6.50 -17.55 5.24
N GLY A 339 5.78 -16.56 4.69
CA GLY A 339 5.80 -15.20 5.20
C GLY A 339 5.15 -15.06 6.59
N GLU A 340 4.05 -15.77 6.85
CA GLU A 340 3.44 -15.85 8.17
C GLU A 340 4.39 -16.48 9.19
N ASN A 341 5.04 -17.60 8.86
CA ASN A 341 6.02 -18.28 9.71
C ASN A 341 7.24 -17.39 9.99
N TRP A 342 7.73 -16.66 8.98
CA TRP A 342 8.79 -15.69 9.20
C TRP A 342 8.36 -14.63 10.22
N THR A 343 7.15 -14.09 10.09
CA THR A 343 6.59 -13.10 11.01
C THR A 343 6.47 -13.66 12.44
N VAL A 344 6.04 -14.92 12.58
CA VAL A 344 5.97 -15.62 13.86
C VAL A 344 7.33 -15.67 14.54
N ARG A 345 8.40 -16.01 13.82
CA ARG A 345 9.77 -16.03 14.38
C ARG A 345 10.19 -14.67 14.94
N GLN A 346 9.94 -13.59 14.16
CA GLN A 346 10.31 -12.25 14.59
C GLN A 346 9.55 -11.82 15.85
N LEU A 347 8.23 -12.02 15.85
CA LEU A 347 7.36 -11.65 16.97
C LEU A 347 7.63 -12.51 18.21
N ASN A 348 7.88 -13.80 18.05
CA ASN A 348 8.26 -14.67 19.15
C ASN A 348 9.56 -14.20 19.84
N ALA A 349 10.56 -13.79 19.07
CA ALA A 349 11.80 -13.26 19.61
C ALA A 349 11.53 -12.01 20.47
N ILE A 350 10.74 -11.06 19.97
CA ILE A 350 10.35 -9.86 20.75
C ILE A 350 9.58 -10.26 22.01
N MET A 351 8.56 -11.10 21.89
CA MET A 351 7.66 -11.46 22.99
C MET A 351 8.36 -12.28 24.10
N GLN A 352 9.41 -13.01 23.75
CA GLN A 352 10.22 -13.77 24.71
C GLN A 352 11.35 -12.94 25.32
N SER A 353 11.63 -11.76 24.77
CA SER A 353 12.68 -10.86 25.27
C SER A 353 12.23 -10.09 26.52
N PRO A 354 13.18 -9.59 27.33
CA PRO A 354 12.89 -8.67 28.43
C PRO A 354 12.25 -7.36 27.97
N GLU A 355 12.44 -6.99 26.69
CA GLU A 355 11.98 -5.72 26.12
C GLU A 355 10.49 -5.76 25.75
N TRP A 356 9.87 -6.96 25.68
CA TRP A 356 8.45 -7.11 25.38
C TRP A 356 7.56 -6.14 26.16
N LYS A 357 7.79 -6.02 27.45
CA LYS A 357 7.00 -5.16 28.36
C LYS A 357 7.01 -3.67 27.99
N HIS A 358 7.90 -3.25 27.09
CA HIS A 358 8.07 -1.87 26.65
C HIS A 358 7.99 -1.73 25.11
N THR A 359 7.57 -2.76 24.41
CA THR A 359 7.55 -2.78 22.96
C THR A 359 6.14 -2.61 22.39
N ALA A 360 6.02 -1.83 21.34
CA ALA A 360 4.89 -1.79 20.44
C ALA A 360 5.37 -2.17 19.03
N VAL A 361 4.68 -3.15 18.42
CA VAL A 361 4.89 -3.51 17.02
C VAL A 361 3.67 -3.08 16.23
N VAL A 362 3.86 -2.39 15.12
CA VAL A 362 2.83 -2.20 14.10
C VAL A 362 3.21 -3.10 12.93
N LEU A 363 2.44 -4.17 12.78
CA LEU A 363 2.54 -5.09 11.65
C LEU A 363 1.56 -4.64 10.59
N THR A 364 2.04 -4.37 9.36
CA THR A 364 1.21 -3.96 8.24
C THR A 364 1.78 -4.44 6.91
N TRP A 365 1.07 -4.18 5.81
CA TRP A 365 1.48 -4.42 4.44
C TRP A 365 1.62 -3.09 3.71
N ASP A 366 2.51 -3.02 2.74
CA ASP A 366 2.87 -1.76 2.06
C ASP A 366 1.79 -1.24 1.13
N ASP A 367 1.25 -2.09 0.27
CA ASP A 367 0.20 -1.73 -0.68
C ASP A 367 -0.83 -2.84 -0.93
N PHE A 368 -1.80 -2.56 -1.80
CA PHE A 368 -2.95 -3.42 -2.05
C PHE A 368 -2.68 -4.64 -2.96
N GLY A 369 -1.54 -4.70 -3.66
CA GLY A 369 -1.17 -5.84 -4.52
C GLY A 369 -2.12 -6.13 -5.67
N GLY A 370 -2.97 -5.18 -6.04
CA GLY A 370 -4.06 -5.39 -7.01
C GLY A 370 -5.26 -6.15 -6.45
N PHE A 371 -5.27 -6.48 -5.17
CA PHE A 371 -6.38 -7.17 -4.51
C PHE A 371 -7.52 -6.24 -4.16
N TYR A 372 -8.74 -6.79 -4.16
CA TYR A 372 -9.96 -6.07 -3.86
C TYR A 372 -10.03 -5.57 -2.41
N ASP A 373 -10.49 -4.36 -2.23
CA ASP A 373 -10.97 -3.80 -0.97
C ASP A 373 -12.23 -2.96 -1.23
N HIS A 374 -13.19 -3.00 -0.31
CA HIS A 374 -14.47 -2.35 -0.54
C HIS A 374 -14.58 -0.94 0.05
N VAL A 375 -13.65 -0.55 0.94
CA VAL A 375 -13.74 0.75 1.64
C VAL A 375 -13.01 1.82 0.84
N PRO A 376 -13.71 2.90 0.43
CA PRO A 376 -13.05 4.00 -0.26
C PRO A 376 -12.06 4.71 0.66
N PRO A 377 -10.81 4.89 0.20
CA PRO A 377 -9.83 5.67 0.94
C PRO A 377 -10.19 7.15 0.97
N PRO A 378 -9.78 7.89 2.02
CA PRO A 378 -9.80 9.33 2.00
C PRO A 378 -8.94 9.89 0.86
N HIS A 379 -9.45 10.86 0.12
CA HIS A 379 -8.70 11.57 -0.92
C HIS A 379 -8.17 12.88 -0.33
N LEU A 380 -6.91 12.88 0.13
CA LEU A 380 -6.31 13.99 0.88
C LEU A 380 -5.58 15.00 -0.02
N ASP A 381 -4.82 14.50 -0.97
CA ASP A 381 -3.95 15.23 -1.87
C ASP A 381 -3.75 14.43 -3.18
N ILE A 382 -2.88 14.88 -4.06
CA ILE A 382 -2.57 14.23 -5.35
C ILE A 382 -1.86 12.88 -5.23
N TYR A 383 -1.49 12.45 -4.04
CA TYR A 383 -0.98 11.10 -3.78
C TYR A 383 -2.09 10.19 -3.26
N GLY A 384 -3.17 10.75 -2.74
CA GLY A 384 -4.32 10.08 -2.16
C GLY A 384 -3.98 9.31 -0.88
N TYR A 385 -4.86 8.42 -0.51
CA TYR A 385 -4.55 7.15 0.14
C TYR A 385 -4.88 6.05 -0.86
N GLY A 386 -4.13 4.96 -0.83
CA GLY A 386 -4.48 3.74 -1.56
C GLY A 386 -5.56 2.93 -0.84
N PRO A 387 -5.95 1.77 -1.38
CA PRO A 387 -6.84 0.86 -0.71
C PRO A 387 -6.34 0.48 0.68
N ARG A 388 -7.25 0.03 1.57
CA ARG A 388 -6.85 -0.40 2.90
C ARG A 388 -5.86 -1.55 2.84
N VAL A 389 -4.87 -1.47 3.72
CA VAL A 389 -3.97 -2.57 4.05
C VAL A 389 -4.25 -3.03 5.48
N PRO A 390 -4.00 -4.30 5.83
CA PRO A 390 -4.18 -4.75 7.21
C PRO A 390 -3.16 -4.07 8.14
N ALA A 391 -3.56 -3.78 9.38
CA ALA A 391 -2.61 -3.40 10.41
C ALA A 391 -2.99 -4.01 11.75
N ILE A 392 -2.00 -4.51 12.49
CA ILE A 392 -2.17 -5.07 13.82
C ILE A 392 -1.21 -4.37 14.78
N VAL A 393 -1.75 -3.75 15.82
CA VAL A 393 -0.97 -3.12 16.88
C VAL A 393 -0.73 -4.14 17.99
N ILE A 394 0.48 -4.68 18.02
CA ILE A 394 0.89 -5.80 18.89
C ILE A 394 1.73 -5.24 20.05
N SER A 395 1.20 -5.26 21.26
CA SER A 395 1.86 -4.71 22.44
C SER A 395 1.27 -5.30 23.74
N PRO A 396 2.02 -5.32 24.84
CA PRO A 396 1.41 -5.55 26.17
C PRO A 396 0.30 -4.54 26.49
N TRP A 397 0.33 -3.38 25.85
CA TRP A 397 -0.55 -2.26 26.13
C TRP A 397 -1.61 -2.04 25.05
N SER A 398 -1.61 -2.77 23.93
CA SER A 398 -2.69 -2.70 22.96
C SER A 398 -3.99 -3.28 23.56
N LYS A 399 -5.13 -2.71 23.20
CA LYS A 399 -6.44 -3.17 23.69
C LYS A 399 -6.71 -4.59 23.19
N PRO A 400 -6.96 -5.57 24.08
CA PRO A 400 -7.04 -6.96 23.69
C PRO A 400 -8.30 -7.24 22.86
N GLY A 401 -8.12 -7.86 21.68
CA GLY A 401 -9.21 -8.24 20.77
C GLY A 401 -10.06 -7.06 20.26
N ALA A 402 -9.53 -5.85 20.34
CA ALA A 402 -10.24 -4.66 19.89
C ALA A 402 -10.07 -4.43 18.40
N ILE A 403 -11.05 -3.74 17.81
CA ILE A 403 -10.97 -3.21 16.45
C ILE A 403 -10.77 -1.69 16.56
N PHE A 404 -9.72 -1.20 15.92
CA PHE A 404 -9.43 0.22 15.78
C PHE A 404 -9.95 0.68 14.42
N SER A 405 -11.01 1.50 14.44
CA SER A 405 -11.73 1.95 13.24
C SER A 405 -11.52 3.43 12.93
N GLU A 406 -10.52 4.07 13.52
CA GLU A 406 -10.12 5.42 13.15
C GLU A 406 -9.24 5.36 11.88
N THR A 407 -9.35 6.38 11.02
CA THR A 407 -8.52 6.48 9.83
C THR A 407 -7.05 6.63 10.21
N ALA A 408 -6.21 5.77 9.66
CA ALA A 408 -4.77 5.77 9.85
C ALA A 408 -4.05 5.32 8.56
N ASP A 409 -2.78 5.63 8.47
CA ASP A 409 -1.89 5.26 7.37
C ASP A 409 -0.44 5.08 7.89
N PHE A 410 0.55 4.95 7.03
CA PHE A 410 1.95 4.83 7.46
C PHE A 410 2.44 6.09 8.19
N SER A 411 1.95 7.27 7.80
CA SER A 411 2.26 8.51 8.51
C SER A 411 1.78 8.49 9.96
N SER A 412 0.74 7.70 10.27
CA SER A 412 0.25 7.47 11.63
C SER A 412 1.26 6.71 12.49
N VAL A 413 2.04 5.79 11.90
CA VAL A 413 3.10 5.09 12.63
C VAL A 413 4.28 6.03 12.90
N LEU A 414 4.63 6.90 11.93
CA LEU A 414 5.62 7.94 12.16
C LEU A 414 5.16 8.89 13.27
N LYS A 415 3.88 9.29 13.24
CA LYS A 415 3.26 10.12 14.28
C LYS A 415 3.29 9.48 15.66
N LEU A 416 3.08 8.17 15.74
CA LEU A 416 3.23 7.42 16.99
C LEU A 416 4.67 7.52 17.52
N ILE A 417 5.67 7.34 16.64
CA ILE A 417 7.09 7.45 17.00
C ILE A 417 7.42 8.87 17.48
N GLU A 418 7.00 9.89 16.71
CA GLU A 418 7.18 11.30 17.08
C GLU A 418 6.55 11.62 18.44
N THR A 419 5.33 11.17 18.66
CA THR A 419 4.60 11.40 19.91
C THR A 419 5.29 10.72 21.09
N VAL A 420 5.73 9.48 20.95
CA VAL A 420 6.36 8.71 22.04
C VAL A 420 7.75 9.29 22.38
N PHE A 421 8.52 9.69 21.38
CA PHE A 421 9.90 10.17 21.56
C PHE A 421 10.04 11.70 21.59
N ASP A 422 8.93 12.44 21.59
CA ASP A 422 8.90 13.90 21.65
C ASP A 422 9.63 14.57 20.50
N LEU A 423 9.40 14.08 19.28
CA LEU A 423 10.00 14.59 18.05
C LEU A 423 9.04 15.55 17.33
N PRO A 424 9.56 16.51 16.55
CA PRO A 424 8.72 17.31 15.67
C PRO A 424 8.24 16.46 14.49
N ALA A 425 7.16 16.89 13.84
CA ALA A 425 6.71 16.28 12.59
C ALA A 425 7.69 16.58 11.43
N LEU A 426 7.75 15.67 10.45
CA LEU A 426 8.55 15.80 9.24
C LEU A 426 7.84 16.63 8.17
N THR A 427 6.55 16.42 8.00
CA THR A 427 5.71 16.95 6.93
C THR A 427 4.34 17.39 7.48
N GLU A 428 3.53 17.98 6.65
CA GLU A 428 2.13 18.24 7.02
C GLU A 428 1.31 16.95 7.13
N ARG A 429 1.71 15.88 6.42
CA ARG A 429 0.98 14.62 6.39
C ARG A 429 1.03 13.93 7.75
N ASP A 430 2.22 13.72 8.31
CA ASP A 430 2.40 13.13 9.64
C ASP A 430 1.99 14.09 10.77
N ALA A 431 2.16 15.41 10.58
CA ALA A 431 1.67 16.39 11.54
C ALA A 431 0.16 16.24 11.81
N ASN A 432 -0.62 15.92 10.77
CA ASN A 432 -2.08 15.77 10.82
C ASN A 432 -2.55 14.31 10.89
N ALA A 433 -1.64 13.33 10.89
CA ALA A 433 -1.99 11.92 10.99
C ALA A 433 -2.53 11.54 12.38
N ASN A 434 -3.28 10.46 12.43
CA ASN A 434 -3.69 9.81 13.69
C ASN A 434 -2.45 9.25 14.39
N ASP A 435 -2.34 9.43 15.70
CA ASP A 435 -1.17 8.98 16.48
C ASP A 435 -1.28 7.53 17.00
N LEU A 436 -2.31 6.81 16.64
CA LEU A 436 -2.62 5.43 17.05
C LEU A 436 -2.77 5.23 18.57
N LEU A 437 -2.69 6.26 19.39
CA LEU A 437 -2.69 6.09 20.85
C LEU A 437 -4.00 5.51 21.37
N THR A 438 -5.11 5.71 20.68
CA THR A 438 -6.42 5.16 21.06
C THR A 438 -6.50 3.64 20.84
N ALA A 439 -5.55 3.03 20.12
CA ALA A 439 -5.40 1.57 20.03
C ALA A 439 -4.84 0.95 21.33
N PHE A 440 -4.34 1.77 22.26
CA PHE A 440 -3.73 1.32 23.49
C PHE A 440 -4.60 1.60 24.73
N ASP A 441 -4.42 0.80 25.76
CA ASP A 441 -4.82 1.04 27.13
C ASP A 441 -3.61 0.84 28.06
N PHE A 442 -2.98 1.94 28.44
CA PHE A 442 -1.78 1.91 29.28
C PHE A 442 -2.06 1.67 30.78
N GLU A 443 -3.32 1.62 31.18
CA GLU A 443 -3.77 1.37 32.55
C GLU A 443 -4.22 -0.08 32.76
N GLN A 444 -4.40 -0.85 31.67
CA GLN A 444 -4.76 -2.26 31.73
C GLN A 444 -3.66 -3.13 32.36
N GLN A 445 -4.02 -4.35 32.75
CA GLN A 445 -3.00 -5.40 32.95
C GLN A 445 -2.34 -5.70 31.59
N PRO A 446 -1.00 -5.76 31.53
CA PRO A 446 -0.32 -5.99 30.27
C PRO A 446 -0.71 -7.34 29.66
N ASN A 447 -0.96 -7.35 28.35
CA ASN A 447 -1.17 -8.59 27.62
C ASN A 447 0.06 -9.50 27.78
N PRO A 448 -0.15 -10.79 28.08
CA PRO A 448 0.96 -11.73 28.11
C PRO A 448 1.57 -11.91 26.70
N PRO A 449 2.81 -12.39 26.62
CA PRO A 449 3.38 -12.83 25.35
C PRO A 449 2.49 -13.89 24.69
N LEU A 450 2.21 -13.73 23.40
CA LEU A 450 1.56 -14.72 22.55
C LEU A 450 2.62 -15.42 21.69
N VAL A 451 3.22 -16.47 22.23
CA VAL A 451 4.21 -17.27 21.50
C VAL A 451 3.48 -18.32 20.68
N LEU A 452 3.62 -18.24 19.36
CA LEU A 452 2.95 -19.13 18.41
C LEU A 452 3.95 -20.12 17.79
N GLU A 453 3.44 -21.27 17.36
CA GLU A 453 4.21 -22.23 16.59
C GLU A 453 4.13 -21.90 15.10
N GLU A 454 5.23 -22.12 14.38
CA GLU A 454 5.23 -22.11 12.93
C GLU A 454 4.35 -23.26 12.43
N ARG A 455 3.54 -22.99 11.41
CA ARG A 455 2.69 -24.02 10.83
C ARG A 455 3.40 -24.78 9.70
N GLU A 456 2.96 -25.99 9.43
CA GLU A 456 3.39 -26.73 8.25
C GLU A 456 2.80 -26.06 7.02
N CYS A 457 3.66 -25.63 6.07
CA CYS A 457 3.24 -25.00 4.85
C CYS A 457 2.82 -26.02 3.79
N PRO A 458 1.78 -25.72 2.98
CA PRO A 458 1.47 -26.54 1.82
C PRO A 458 2.70 -26.65 0.90
N PRO A 459 2.89 -27.77 0.19
CA PRO A 459 3.92 -27.86 -0.84
C PRO A 459 3.66 -26.76 -1.89
N THR A 460 4.60 -25.89 -2.09
CA THR A 460 4.54 -24.93 -3.20
C THR A 460 5.13 -25.58 -4.44
N ASP A 461 4.32 -25.68 -5.49
CA ASP A 461 4.80 -26.02 -6.84
C ASP A 461 5.49 -24.78 -7.49
N ALA A 462 5.75 -23.73 -6.72
CA ALA A 462 6.35 -22.50 -7.18
C ALA A 462 7.77 -22.75 -7.70
N VAL A 463 7.88 -22.91 -8.99
CA VAL A 463 9.16 -22.73 -9.69
C VAL A 463 9.47 -21.24 -9.61
N PHE A 464 10.31 -20.86 -8.63
CA PHE A 464 10.92 -19.54 -8.60
C PHE A 464 11.59 -19.28 -9.95
N GLN A 465 10.89 -18.65 -10.86
CA GLN A 465 11.55 -17.95 -11.95
C GLN A 465 12.05 -16.65 -11.31
N ALA A 466 13.33 -16.68 -10.91
CA ALA A 466 14.04 -15.44 -10.64
C ALA A 466 13.82 -14.57 -11.89
N GLY A 467 12.96 -13.57 -11.76
CA GLY A 467 12.78 -12.56 -12.79
C GLY A 467 14.12 -11.88 -13.06
N PRO A 468 14.32 -11.38 -14.26
CA PRO A 468 15.56 -10.80 -14.70
C PRO A 468 16.01 -9.61 -13.89
#